data_16a6974f2f06e9ce85f4424464e052da
#
_entry.id   16a6974f2f06e9ce85f4424464e052da
#
_cell.length_a   1.000
_cell.length_b   1.000
_cell.length_c   1.000
_cell.angle_alpha   90.00
_cell.angle_beta   90.00
_cell.angle_gamma   90.00
#
_symmetry.space_group_name_H-M   'P 1'
#
loop_
_entity.id
_entity.type
_entity.pdbx_description
1 polymer ?
#
loop_
_entity_poly.entity_id
_entity_poly.type
_entity_poly.pdbx_seq_one_letter_code
_entity_poly.pdbx_strand_id
1 'polypeptide(L)'
;MSLEIKAETMLAVVEKAMQSDPMEYCGEFISKHEEVGDTLTHLAANLARLTVEDEDDMSSLMAQATVISSAMFMTYEMAKAEVEAKELENLFDA
;
A
#
# COMPACT_ATOMS: atom_id res chain seq x y z
N MET A 1 -4.83 5.12 -20.34
CA MET A 1 -4.68 3.66 -20.17
C MET A 1 -4.90 3.27 -18.71
N SER A 2 -5.76 2.32 -18.48
CA SER A 2 -5.95 1.79 -17.14
C SER A 2 -4.96 0.65 -16.89
N LEU A 3 -4.40 0.59 -15.70
CA LEU A 3 -3.57 -0.51 -15.26
C LEU A 3 -4.49 -1.64 -14.79
N GLU A 4 -4.39 -2.80 -15.41
CA GLU A 4 -5.10 -3.97 -14.95
C GLU A 4 -4.19 -4.81 -14.05
N ILE A 5 -4.66 -5.11 -12.85
CA ILE A 5 -3.92 -5.91 -11.89
C ILE A 5 -4.53 -7.32 -11.88
N LYS A 6 -3.71 -8.32 -12.15
CA LYS A 6 -4.17 -9.70 -12.16
C LYS A 6 -4.55 -10.17 -10.75
N ALA A 7 -5.56 -11.02 -10.68
CA ALA A 7 -6.01 -11.59 -9.40
C ALA A 7 -4.89 -12.33 -8.67
N GLU A 8 -4.02 -13.01 -9.41
CA GLU A 8 -2.86 -13.72 -8.85
C GLU A 8 -1.90 -12.75 -8.13
N THR A 9 -1.62 -11.60 -8.74
CA THR A 9 -0.77 -10.57 -8.15
C THR A 9 -1.41 -10.00 -6.91
N MET A 10 -2.70 -9.69 -6.97
CA MET A 10 -3.45 -9.18 -5.82
C MET A 10 -3.42 -10.16 -4.65
N LEU A 11 -3.67 -11.44 -4.92
CA LEU A 11 -3.67 -12.47 -3.90
C LEU A 11 -2.29 -12.61 -3.25
N ALA A 12 -1.23 -12.61 -4.03
CA ALA A 12 0.14 -12.73 -3.52
C ALA A 12 0.50 -11.58 -2.58
N VAL A 13 0.16 -10.34 -2.95
CA VAL A 13 0.43 -9.16 -2.13
C VAL A 13 -0.39 -9.18 -0.84
N VAL A 14 -1.68 -9.53 -0.94
CA VAL A 14 -2.56 -9.62 0.23
C VAL A 14 -2.10 -10.71 1.20
N GLU A 15 -1.74 -11.87 0.69
CA GLU A 15 -1.23 -12.97 1.53
C GLU A 15 0.04 -12.56 2.28
N LYS A 16 0.96 -11.89 1.60
CA LYS A 16 2.18 -11.39 2.22
C LYS A 16 1.86 -10.36 3.31
N ALA A 17 0.95 -9.45 3.04
CA ALA A 17 0.54 -8.43 4.01
C ALA A 17 -0.14 -9.05 5.24
N MET A 18 -0.94 -10.10 5.04
CA MET A 18 -1.64 -10.79 6.13
C MET A 18 -0.73 -11.61 7.03
N GLN A 19 0.47 -11.95 6.59
CA GLN A 19 1.47 -12.67 7.41
C GLN A 19 2.11 -11.77 8.46
N SER A 20 1.96 -10.46 8.32
CA SER A 20 2.51 -9.48 9.24
C SER A 20 1.40 -8.68 9.89
N ASP A 21 1.68 -8.14 11.06
CA ASP A 21 0.83 -7.14 11.70
C ASP A 21 0.82 -5.89 10.81
N PRO A 22 -0.31 -5.14 10.72
CA PRO A 22 -0.40 -3.95 9.86
C PRO A 22 0.70 -2.92 10.09
N MET A 23 1.11 -2.68 11.32
CA MET A 23 2.18 -1.74 11.62
C MET A 23 3.54 -2.26 11.15
N GLU A 24 3.78 -3.54 11.30
CA GLU A 24 4.99 -4.19 10.82
C GLU A 24 5.09 -4.13 9.30
N TYR A 25 3.99 -4.41 8.62
CA TYR A 25 3.90 -4.30 7.16
C TYR A 25 4.21 -2.89 6.68
N CYS A 26 3.59 -1.88 7.30
CA CYS A 26 3.83 -0.47 6.98
C CYS A 26 5.29 -0.08 7.21
N GLY A 27 5.88 -0.53 8.31
CA GLY A 27 7.28 -0.26 8.64
C GLY A 27 8.24 -0.83 7.60
N GLU A 28 8.00 -2.06 7.17
CA GLU A 28 8.81 -2.69 6.11
C GLU A 28 8.68 -1.96 4.78
N PHE A 29 7.46 -1.55 4.43
CA PHE A 29 7.22 -0.81 3.19
C PHE A 29 7.98 0.52 3.18
N ILE A 30 7.87 1.30 4.26
CA ILE A 30 8.55 2.59 4.38
C ILE A 30 10.07 2.41 4.32
N SER A 31 10.58 1.34 4.90
CA SER A 31 12.00 1.00 4.87
C SER A 31 12.50 0.74 3.44
N LYS A 32 11.69 0.10 2.61
CA LYS A 32 12.04 -0.22 1.21
C LYS A 32 11.78 0.95 0.26
N HIS A 33 10.79 1.79 0.55
CA HIS A 33 10.32 2.85 -0.34
C HIS A 33 10.16 4.15 0.45
N GLU A 34 11.27 4.76 0.87
CA GLU A 34 11.24 5.93 1.77
C GLU A 34 10.40 7.11 1.24
N GLU A 35 10.64 7.53 0.01
CA GLU A 35 9.91 8.68 -0.56
C GLU A 35 8.43 8.41 -0.76
N VAL A 36 8.10 7.26 -1.37
CA VAL A 36 6.72 6.87 -1.61
C VAL A 36 6.02 6.58 -0.28
N GLY A 37 6.68 5.88 0.62
CA GLY A 37 6.15 5.57 1.95
C GLY A 37 5.83 6.81 2.74
N ASP A 38 6.71 7.79 2.73
CA ASP A 38 6.50 9.06 3.42
C ASP A 38 5.30 9.83 2.85
N THR A 39 5.24 9.94 1.53
CA THR A 39 4.14 10.63 0.83
C THR A 39 2.80 9.96 1.10
N LEU A 40 2.73 8.64 0.97
CA LEU A 40 1.49 7.90 1.20
C LEU A 40 1.07 7.92 2.67
N THR A 41 2.02 7.90 3.59
CA THR A 41 1.72 8.02 5.03
C THR A 41 1.09 9.37 5.36
N HIS A 42 1.60 10.46 4.80
CA HIS A 42 1.02 11.78 4.99
C HIS A 42 -0.39 11.87 4.42
N LEU A 43 -0.60 11.31 3.22
CA LEU A 43 -1.92 11.27 2.60
C LEU A 43 -2.89 10.43 3.43
N ALA A 44 -2.45 9.28 3.94
CA ALA A 44 -3.25 8.41 4.78
C ALA A 44 -3.64 9.11 6.09
N ALA A 45 -2.73 9.85 6.71
CA ALA A 45 -3.03 10.61 7.91
C ALA A 45 -4.11 11.67 7.68
N ASN A 46 -4.04 12.36 6.54
CA ASN A 46 -5.05 13.36 6.17
C ASN A 46 -6.41 12.72 5.92
N LEU A 47 -6.44 11.58 5.23
CA LEU A 47 -7.68 10.83 5.01
C LEU A 47 -8.26 10.28 6.31
N ALA A 48 -7.40 9.84 7.23
CA ALA A 48 -7.83 9.35 8.53
C ALA A 48 -8.56 10.44 9.33
N ARG A 49 -8.07 11.67 9.28
CA ARG A 49 -8.72 12.81 9.94
C ARG A 49 -10.14 13.07 9.42
N LEU A 50 -10.38 12.78 8.14
CA LEU A 50 -11.69 12.98 7.53
C LEU A 50 -12.66 11.84 7.85
N THR A 51 -12.16 10.68 8.25
CA THR A 51 -12.99 9.48 8.44
C THR A 51 -13.20 9.08 9.90
N VAL A 52 -12.41 9.58 10.83
CA VAL A 52 -12.61 9.31 12.26
C VAL A 52 -13.66 10.26 12.83
N GLU A 53 -14.42 9.79 13.81
CA GLU A 53 -15.45 10.59 14.47
C GLU A 53 -14.86 11.66 15.38
N ASP A 54 -13.74 11.37 16.05
CA ASP A 54 -13.08 12.29 16.98
C ASP A 54 -11.60 12.40 16.63
N GLU A 55 -11.22 13.53 16.05
CA GLU A 55 -9.83 13.82 15.68
C GLU A 55 -8.90 13.92 16.89
N ASP A 56 -9.44 14.17 18.08
CA ASP A 56 -8.65 14.28 19.30
C ASP A 56 -8.33 12.89 19.90
N ASP A 57 -9.01 11.84 19.44
CA ASP A 57 -8.69 10.48 19.83
C ASP A 57 -7.53 9.95 19.00
N MET A 58 -6.32 10.10 19.53
CA MET A 58 -5.10 9.70 18.84
C MET A 58 -5.05 8.22 18.52
N SER A 59 -5.60 7.37 19.38
CA SER A 59 -5.64 5.92 19.15
C SER A 59 -6.48 5.58 17.93
N SER A 60 -7.67 6.15 17.81
CA SER A 60 -8.54 5.95 16.67
C SER A 60 -7.92 6.51 15.38
N LEU A 61 -7.32 7.68 15.47
CA LEU A 61 -6.67 8.33 14.34
C LEU A 61 -5.50 7.49 13.83
N MET A 62 -4.64 7.00 14.72
CA MET A 62 -3.50 6.16 14.35
C MET A 62 -3.94 4.82 13.78
N ALA A 63 -4.97 4.18 14.36
CA ALA A 63 -5.50 2.93 13.86
C ALA A 63 -6.05 3.09 12.43
N GLN A 64 -6.82 4.15 12.21
CA GLN A 64 -7.38 4.43 10.89
C GLN A 64 -6.29 4.77 9.87
N ALA A 65 -5.30 5.57 10.26
CA ALA A 65 -4.17 5.90 9.40
C ALA A 65 -3.37 4.65 9.02
N THR A 66 -3.19 3.71 9.94
CA THR A 66 -2.49 2.45 9.68
C THR A 66 -3.26 1.59 8.68
N VAL A 67 -4.57 1.50 8.82
CA VAL A 67 -5.43 0.74 7.89
C VAL A 67 -5.35 1.35 6.48
N ILE A 68 -5.48 2.66 6.37
CA ILE A 68 -5.42 3.35 5.09
C ILE A 68 -4.03 3.21 4.46
N SER A 69 -2.96 3.37 5.25
CA SER A 69 -1.59 3.20 4.78
C SER A 69 -1.35 1.79 4.24
N SER A 70 -1.82 0.76 4.95
CA SER A 70 -1.69 -0.63 4.52
C SER A 70 -2.36 -0.84 3.16
N ALA A 71 -3.57 -0.31 2.97
CA ALA A 71 -4.29 -0.42 1.72
C ALA A 71 -3.55 0.28 0.56
N MET A 72 -3.02 1.47 0.82
CA MET A 72 -2.25 2.22 -0.18
C MET A 72 -0.96 1.51 -0.55
N PHE A 73 -0.24 0.97 0.44
CA PHE A 73 1.02 0.27 0.22
C PHE A 73 0.80 -1.03 -0.56
N MET A 74 -0.25 -1.78 -0.23
CA MET A 74 -0.61 -2.99 -0.98
C MET A 74 -0.94 -2.64 -2.43
N THR A 75 -1.72 -1.59 -2.65
CA THR A 75 -2.09 -1.13 -3.99
C THR A 75 -0.84 -0.74 -4.80
N TYR A 76 0.09 -0.04 -4.18
CA TYR A 76 1.37 0.32 -4.81
C TYR A 76 2.17 -0.92 -5.19
N GLU A 77 2.29 -1.90 -4.29
CA GLU A 77 3.03 -3.13 -4.57
C GLU A 77 2.39 -3.94 -5.70
N MET A 78 1.06 -4.03 -5.73
CA MET A 78 0.33 -4.71 -6.81
C MET A 78 0.59 -4.03 -8.16
N ALA A 79 0.47 -2.71 -8.20
CA ALA A 79 0.68 -1.93 -9.42
C ALA A 79 2.12 -2.07 -9.91
N LYS A 80 3.09 -1.98 -9.02
CA LYS A 80 4.51 -2.10 -9.34
C LYS A 80 4.83 -3.49 -9.90
N ALA A 81 4.31 -4.54 -9.28
CA ALA A 81 4.51 -5.91 -9.75
C ALA A 81 3.96 -6.13 -11.16
N GLU A 82 2.78 -5.59 -11.46
CA GLU A 82 2.17 -5.70 -12.80
C GLU A 82 2.97 -4.93 -13.85
N VAL A 83 3.45 -3.74 -13.51
CA VAL A 83 4.27 -2.95 -14.42
C VAL A 83 5.59 -3.69 -14.73
N GLU A 84 6.24 -4.23 -13.72
CA GLU A 84 7.48 -5.01 -13.89
C GLU A 84 7.25 -6.26 -14.75
N ALA A 85 6.13 -6.96 -14.54
CA ALA A 85 5.77 -8.12 -15.32
C ALA A 85 5.56 -7.77 -16.80
N LYS A 86 4.89 -6.66 -17.09
CA LYS A 86 4.68 -6.19 -18.47
C LYS A 86 5.98 -5.76 -19.14
N GLU A 87 6.87 -5.12 -18.41
CA GLU A 87 8.19 -4.75 -18.92
C GLU A 87 8.99 -6.00 -19.30
N LEU A 88 8.92 -7.04 -18.47
CA LEU A 88 9.58 -8.30 -18.72
C LEU A 88 9.04 -9.00 -19.99
N GLU A 89 7.71 -9.03 -20.13
CA GLU A 89 7.04 -9.57 -21.31
C GLU A 89 7.50 -8.85 -22.59
N ASN A 90 7.57 -7.53 -22.55
CA ASN A 90 8.00 -6.72 -23.69
C ASN A 90 9.45 -7.00 -24.09
N LEU A 91 10.32 -7.31 -23.14
CA LEU A 91 11.70 -7.67 -23.40
C LEU A 91 11.80 -9.01 -24.15
N PHE A 92 10.94 -9.96 -23.82
CA PHE A 92 10.94 -11.28 -24.45
C PHE A 92 10.21 -11.30 -25.80
N ASP A 93 9.25 -10.40 -26.01
CA ASP A 93 8.46 -10.29 -27.24
C ASP A 93 9.15 -9.46 -28.34
N ALA A 94 10.21 -8.78 -28.00
CA ALA A 94 10.94 -7.95 -28.96
C ALA A 94 11.89 -8.79 -29.92
#